data_b365780e66a203b2b37bbb84a61254a6
#
_entry.id   b365780e66a203b2b37bbb84a61254a6
#
_cell.length_a   1.000
_cell.length_b   1.000
_cell.length_c   1.000
_cell.angle_alpha   90.00
_cell.angle_beta   90.00
_cell.angle_gamma   90.00
#
_symmetry.space_group_name_H-M   'P 1'
#
loop_
_entity.id
_entity.type
_entity.pdbx_description
1 polymer ?
#
loop_
_entity_poly.entity_id
_entity_poly.type
_entity_poly.pdbx_seq_one_letter_code
_entity_poly.pdbx_strand_id
1 'polypeptide(L)'
;MARKYTLCLTHQCNLRCAYCYIDKRAGRMPIEVAERIVESIFASSASGEEIDIGFFGGEPLLEFNLLTKIVDLIESHPGYERSAVTLSVVTNGTIFSDDIADFLREHGIVLCVSCDGPPQVQDRFRKYRNGRASSAKALKTIGIALKRLPLVMVNSVYRPETLDDLPGSVAFLSALGVRQIYLNPDVTAPWRAEDAAKLPGIYGSIGDAYVRAHLENDPHFVSILDSKIAVLLRGGYQRSERCQMGSREIAFSAEGAIYPCERLIGDGRGGPHCVGNIRDGLAPQQEGRFCTDPAAGATSPCSGCGIREYCMNWCGCSNFLSTGRYDRMSPFLCASERAAVTTALRVYERLESIRPGIFSDHLAGKPSLLSRVERRERRSHEETPGFNACPGH
;
A
#
# COMPACT_ATOMS: atom_id res chain seq x y z
N MET A 1 -13.80 -1.66 -10.10
CA MET A 1 -12.45 -1.37 -9.56
C MET A 1 -12.49 -0.08 -8.79
N ALA A 2 -12.08 -0.09 -7.53
CA ALA A 2 -12.10 1.11 -6.70
C ALA A 2 -11.20 2.21 -7.28
N ARG A 3 -11.65 3.45 -7.19
CA ARG A 3 -10.76 4.60 -7.32
C ARG A 3 -10.07 4.83 -5.99
N LYS A 4 -8.79 5.09 -6.03
CA LYS A 4 -7.98 5.32 -4.84
C LYS A 4 -7.51 6.76 -4.77
N TYR A 5 -7.86 7.40 -3.68
CA TYR A 5 -7.46 8.77 -3.38
C TYR A 5 -6.65 8.80 -2.09
N THR A 6 -5.53 9.51 -2.10
CA THR A 6 -4.71 9.70 -0.91
C THR A 6 -4.63 11.18 -0.57
N LEU A 7 -5.05 11.54 0.64
CA LEU A 7 -5.03 12.91 1.14
C LEU A 7 -3.83 13.07 2.08
N CYS A 8 -2.84 13.87 1.69
CA CYS A 8 -1.72 14.25 2.53
C CYS A 8 -2.16 15.40 3.45
N LEU A 9 -2.60 15.07 4.67
CA LEU A 9 -3.15 16.05 5.60
C LEU A 9 -2.12 17.07 6.07
N THR A 10 -0.85 16.65 6.17
CA THR A 10 0.26 17.48 6.62
C THR A 10 1.59 16.93 6.14
N HIS A 11 2.56 17.82 5.91
CA HIS A 11 3.96 17.44 5.72
C HIS A 11 4.74 17.32 7.04
N GLN A 12 4.13 17.73 8.16
CA GLN A 12 4.75 17.61 9.48
C GLN A 12 4.80 16.15 9.94
N CYS A 13 5.89 15.79 10.59
CA CYS A 13 6.04 14.49 11.23
C CYS A 13 6.92 14.67 12.47
N ASN A 14 6.58 13.99 13.53
CA ASN A 14 7.38 13.92 14.75
C ASN A 14 8.54 12.92 14.65
N LEU A 15 8.53 12.02 13.63
CA LEU A 15 9.66 11.14 13.31
C LEU A 15 10.50 11.69 12.15
N ARG A 16 11.74 11.15 12.04
CA ARG A 16 12.67 11.37 10.93
C ARG A 16 13.20 10.03 10.43
N CYS A 17 12.32 9.22 9.83
CA CYS A 17 12.69 7.94 9.25
C CYS A 17 13.68 8.12 8.10
N ALA A 18 14.73 7.28 8.04
CA ALA A 18 15.80 7.44 7.06
C ALA A 18 15.36 7.23 5.61
N TYR A 19 14.31 6.45 5.39
CA TYR A 19 13.76 6.10 4.06
C TYR A 19 12.45 6.85 3.72
N CYS A 20 12.16 7.94 4.46
CA CYS A 20 10.92 8.67 4.24
C CYS A 20 10.98 9.47 2.95
N TYR A 21 10.05 9.25 2.05
CA TYR A 21 9.94 9.94 0.77
C TYR A 21 9.13 11.26 0.85
N ILE A 22 8.54 11.58 2.03
CA ILE A 22 7.86 12.86 2.26
C ILE A 22 8.88 13.89 2.77
N ASP A 23 8.98 15.00 2.09
CA ASP A 23 9.75 16.16 2.53
C ASP A 23 9.04 16.85 3.70
N LYS A 24 9.68 16.76 4.87
CA LYS A 24 9.08 17.21 6.12
C LYS A 24 9.24 18.70 6.33
N ARG A 25 8.13 19.40 6.33
CA ARG A 25 8.04 20.85 6.54
C ARG A 25 6.81 21.22 7.36
N ALA A 26 6.71 22.46 7.79
CA ALA A 26 5.50 23.00 8.39
C ALA A 26 4.40 23.13 7.33
N GLY A 27 3.16 22.99 7.78
CA GLY A 27 1.97 23.13 6.94
C GLY A 27 1.02 21.95 7.14
N ARG A 28 -0.26 22.27 7.06
CA ARG A 28 -1.38 21.33 7.09
C ARG A 28 -2.34 21.68 5.97
N MET A 29 -3.17 20.74 5.58
CA MET A 29 -4.22 20.97 4.59
C MET A 29 -5.27 21.96 5.17
N PRO A 30 -5.55 23.06 4.47
CA PRO A 30 -6.69 23.92 4.81
C PRO A 30 -8.00 23.18 4.61
N ILE A 31 -9.01 23.47 5.42
CA ILE A 31 -10.31 22.79 5.31
C ILE A 31 -10.96 23.04 3.94
N GLU A 32 -10.79 24.23 3.37
CA GLU A 32 -11.33 24.61 2.07
C GLU A 32 -10.69 23.80 0.92
N VAL A 33 -9.45 23.33 1.10
CA VAL A 33 -8.79 22.40 0.17
C VAL A 33 -9.41 21.01 0.30
N ALA A 34 -9.63 20.56 1.54
CA ALA A 34 -10.26 19.27 1.79
C ALA A 34 -11.70 19.21 1.24
N GLU A 35 -12.50 20.26 1.43
CA GLU A 35 -13.86 20.39 0.87
C GLU A 35 -13.85 20.20 -0.65
N ARG A 36 -12.95 20.91 -1.35
CA ARG A 36 -12.81 20.79 -2.81
C ARG A 36 -12.36 19.39 -3.24
N ILE A 37 -11.48 18.76 -2.47
CA ILE A 37 -11.03 17.39 -2.76
C ILE A 37 -12.21 16.42 -2.62
N VAL A 38 -12.97 16.48 -1.54
CA VAL A 38 -14.14 15.63 -1.30
C VAL A 38 -15.16 15.80 -2.41
N GLU A 39 -15.51 17.05 -2.76
CA GLU A 39 -16.42 17.35 -3.88
C GLU A 39 -15.91 16.76 -5.21
N SER A 40 -14.61 16.94 -5.51
CA SER A 40 -14.00 16.40 -6.73
C SER A 40 -14.01 14.87 -6.78
N ILE A 41 -13.80 14.19 -5.64
CA ILE A 41 -13.84 12.73 -5.53
C ILE A 41 -15.23 12.23 -5.94
N PHE A 42 -16.29 12.75 -5.33
CA PHE A 42 -17.64 12.28 -5.61
C PHE A 42 -18.14 12.73 -6.99
N ALA A 43 -17.81 13.95 -7.44
CA ALA A 43 -18.15 14.42 -8.79
C ALA A 43 -17.49 13.57 -9.91
N SER A 44 -16.32 12.99 -9.64
CA SER A 44 -15.58 12.17 -10.62
C SER A 44 -15.92 10.68 -10.56
N SER A 45 -16.72 10.24 -9.59
CA SER A 45 -17.06 8.84 -9.37
C SER A 45 -18.48 8.55 -9.85
N ALA A 46 -18.67 7.39 -10.50
CA ALA A 46 -20.00 6.95 -10.87
C ALA A 46 -20.77 6.44 -9.64
N SER A 47 -22.11 6.49 -9.69
CA SER A 47 -22.95 5.93 -8.62
C SER A 47 -22.64 4.44 -8.42
N GLY A 48 -22.37 4.05 -7.16
CA GLY A 48 -22.00 2.68 -6.79
C GLY A 48 -20.55 2.29 -7.15
N GLU A 49 -19.74 3.21 -7.66
CA GLU A 49 -18.29 2.95 -7.85
C GLU A 49 -17.59 2.86 -6.48
N GLU A 50 -16.75 1.84 -6.32
CA GLU A 50 -15.95 1.71 -5.09
C GLU A 50 -14.89 2.80 -5.00
N ILE A 51 -14.79 3.46 -3.86
CA ILE A 51 -13.86 4.55 -3.57
C ILE A 51 -13.03 4.19 -2.33
N ASP A 52 -11.71 4.22 -2.46
CA ASP A 52 -10.79 4.10 -1.34
C ASP A 52 -10.17 5.47 -1.04
N ILE A 53 -10.40 6.01 0.15
CA ILE A 53 -9.81 7.28 0.60
C ILE A 53 -8.83 6.99 1.74
N GLY A 54 -7.54 7.27 1.51
CA GLY A 54 -6.48 7.10 2.48
C GLY A 54 -6.03 8.44 3.08
N PHE A 55 -6.02 8.53 4.41
CA PHE A 55 -5.41 9.64 5.13
C PHE A 55 -3.93 9.36 5.35
N PHE A 56 -3.10 10.28 4.89
CA PHE A 56 -1.66 10.12 4.80
C PHE A 56 -0.92 11.43 5.07
N GLY A 57 0.40 11.42 4.97
CA GLY A 57 1.27 12.59 5.07
C GLY A 57 2.55 12.32 5.84
N GLY A 58 3.09 13.33 6.52
CA GLY A 58 4.18 13.14 7.46
C GLY A 58 3.73 12.24 8.62
N GLU A 59 2.84 12.74 9.47
CA GLU A 59 2.06 11.96 10.43
C GLU A 59 0.64 12.52 10.50
N PRO A 60 -0.34 11.84 9.92
CA PRO A 60 -1.70 12.37 9.81
C PRO A 60 -2.39 12.56 11.17
N LEU A 61 -2.05 11.78 12.20
CA LEU A 61 -2.65 11.91 13.53
C LEU A 61 -2.15 13.15 14.30
N LEU A 62 -1.14 13.90 13.82
CA LEU A 62 -0.85 15.24 14.30
C LEU A 62 -2.01 16.20 13.99
N GLU A 63 -2.76 15.94 12.94
CA GLU A 63 -3.90 16.71 12.47
C GLU A 63 -5.22 15.95 12.69
N PHE A 64 -5.35 15.24 13.82
CA PHE A 64 -6.53 14.40 14.09
C PHE A 64 -7.84 15.20 14.03
N ASN A 65 -7.86 16.43 14.55
CA ASN A 65 -9.03 17.30 14.44
C ASN A 65 -9.39 17.70 12.99
N LEU A 66 -8.42 17.74 12.10
CA LEU A 66 -8.70 17.94 10.69
C LEU A 66 -9.23 16.65 10.05
N LEU A 67 -8.65 15.50 10.42
CA LEU A 67 -9.10 14.19 9.96
C LEU A 67 -10.57 13.96 10.30
N THR A 68 -10.99 14.26 11.55
CA THR A 68 -12.40 14.11 11.95
C THR A 68 -13.33 14.98 11.10
N LYS A 69 -12.98 16.24 10.86
CA LYS A 69 -13.77 17.14 10.01
C LYS A 69 -13.87 16.64 8.56
N ILE A 70 -12.80 16.05 8.02
CA ILE A 70 -12.83 15.51 6.66
C ILE A 70 -13.70 14.25 6.60
N VAL A 71 -13.69 13.40 7.64
CA VAL A 71 -14.60 12.26 7.73
C VAL A 71 -16.05 12.75 7.75
N ASP A 72 -16.37 13.76 8.56
CA ASP A 72 -17.71 14.37 8.60
C ASP A 72 -18.12 14.92 7.21
N LEU A 73 -17.22 15.60 6.48
CA LEU A 73 -17.46 16.08 5.13
C LEU A 73 -17.76 14.93 4.15
N ILE A 74 -16.99 13.82 4.23
CA ILE A 74 -17.19 12.65 3.39
C ILE A 74 -18.54 11.98 3.68
N GLU A 75 -18.85 11.73 4.95
CA GLU A 75 -20.07 11.02 5.35
C GLU A 75 -21.34 11.83 5.17
N SER A 76 -21.25 13.16 5.21
CA SER A 76 -22.39 14.06 4.93
C SER A 76 -22.59 14.37 3.45
N HIS A 77 -21.67 13.96 2.57
CA HIS A 77 -21.79 14.22 1.13
C HIS A 77 -22.95 13.42 0.52
N PRO A 78 -23.79 14.03 -0.34
CA PRO A 78 -24.96 13.34 -0.96
C PRO A 78 -24.59 12.09 -1.77
N GLY A 79 -23.37 12.00 -2.29
CA GLY A 79 -22.86 10.83 -3.02
C GLY A 79 -22.21 9.79 -2.12
N TYR A 80 -22.23 9.94 -0.80
CA TYR A 80 -21.62 8.97 0.10
C TYR A 80 -22.49 7.72 0.26
N GLU A 81 -21.88 6.57 -0.03
CA GLU A 81 -22.46 5.25 0.23
C GLU A 81 -21.48 4.44 1.07
N ARG A 82 -21.82 4.14 2.32
CA ARG A 82 -20.94 3.41 3.25
C ARG A 82 -20.45 2.06 2.71
N SER A 83 -21.23 1.41 1.87
CA SER A 83 -20.87 0.14 1.24
C SER A 83 -19.87 0.28 0.10
N ALA A 84 -19.77 1.47 -0.49
CA ALA A 84 -18.90 1.77 -1.63
C ALA A 84 -17.63 2.53 -1.23
N VAL A 85 -17.64 3.26 -0.08
CA VAL A 85 -16.49 4.05 0.38
C VAL A 85 -15.72 3.31 1.46
N THR A 86 -14.41 3.18 1.28
CA THR A 86 -13.48 2.67 2.29
C THR A 86 -12.57 3.80 2.75
N LEU A 87 -12.50 4.00 4.07
CA LEU A 87 -11.56 4.95 4.68
C LEU A 87 -10.40 4.22 5.33
N SER A 88 -9.19 4.79 5.22
CA SER A 88 -8.01 4.24 5.86
C SER A 88 -7.07 5.33 6.35
N VAL A 89 -6.27 5.05 7.39
CA VAL A 89 -5.22 5.94 7.88
C VAL A 89 -3.92 5.18 8.07
N VAL A 90 -2.81 5.78 7.60
CA VAL A 90 -1.45 5.25 7.80
C VAL A 90 -0.73 6.13 8.81
N THR A 91 -0.38 5.57 9.97
CA THR A 91 0.30 6.28 11.05
C THR A 91 1.64 5.65 11.42
N ASN A 92 2.55 6.45 11.95
CA ASN A 92 3.78 5.95 12.56
C ASN A 92 3.57 5.37 13.98
N GLY A 93 2.34 5.43 14.49
CA GLY A 93 1.94 4.84 15.76
C GLY A 93 2.49 5.53 17.01
N THR A 94 3.05 6.73 16.91
CA THR A 94 3.60 7.43 18.09
C THR A 94 2.58 8.31 18.80
N ILE A 95 1.46 8.58 18.14
CA ILE A 95 0.33 9.38 18.63
C ILE A 95 -0.91 8.54 18.44
N PHE A 96 -1.40 7.93 19.52
CA PHE A 96 -2.59 7.11 19.49
C PHE A 96 -3.18 7.01 20.89
N SER A 97 -4.49 7.14 20.99
CA SER A 97 -5.26 7.08 22.24
C SER A 97 -6.48 6.19 22.06
N ASP A 98 -7.16 5.92 23.17
CA ASP A 98 -8.42 5.20 23.17
C ASP A 98 -9.49 5.97 22.39
N ASP A 99 -9.53 7.30 22.48
CA ASP A 99 -10.48 8.16 21.74
C ASP A 99 -10.26 8.07 20.24
N ILE A 100 -8.98 8.04 19.80
CA ILE A 100 -8.65 7.83 18.38
C ILE A 100 -9.12 6.45 17.93
N ALA A 101 -8.88 5.41 18.74
CA ALA A 101 -9.33 4.05 18.40
C ALA A 101 -10.85 3.96 18.31
N ASP A 102 -11.57 4.59 19.22
CA ASP A 102 -13.02 4.60 19.23
C ASP A 102 -13.58 5.33 18.01
N PHE A 103 -13.03 6.47 17.65
CA PHE A 103 -13.39 7.20 16.43
C PHE A 103 -13.14 6.33 15.16
N LEU A 104 -11.96 5.72 15.04
CA LEU A 104 -11.67 4.86 13.89
C LEU A 104 -12.64 3.68 13.77
N ARG A 105 -13.03 3.09 14.93
CA ARG A 105 -14.00 1.99 14.97
C ARG A 105 -15.41 2.45 14.57
N GLU A 106 -15.88 3.58 15.08
CA GLU A 106 -17.19 4.14 14.81
C GLU A 106 -17.39 4.43 13.32
N HIS A 107 -16.40 5.05 12.70
CA HIS A 107 -16.43 5.42 11.28
C HIS A 107 -15.91 4.30 10.35
N GLY A 108 -15.53 3.12 10.88
CA GLY A 108 -15.06 2.00 10.08
C GLY A 108 -13.75 2.26 9.34
N ILE A 109 -12.89 3.13 9.91
CA ILE A 109 -11.61 3.52 9.30
C ILE A 109 -10.57 2.45 9.55
N VAL A 110 -9.96 1.92 8.49
CA VAL A 110 -8.91 0.90 8.57
C VAL A 110 -7.61 1.54 9.04
N LEU A 111 -7.05 1.01 10.13
CA LEU A 111 -5.77 1.46 10.67
C LEU A 111 -4.61 0.67 10.08
N CYS A 112 -3.62 1.38 9.52
CA CYS A 112 -2.33 0.83 9.13
C CYS A 112 -1.22 1.46 9.98
N VAL A 113 -0.56 0.65 10.82
CA VAL A 113 0.55 1.12 11.66
C VAL A 113 1.88 0.81 10.99
N SER A 114 2.73 1.82 10.89
CA SER A 114 4.08 1.67 10.37
C SER A 114 5.01 1.08 11.44
N CYS A 115 5.34 -0.20 11.33
CA CYS A 115 6.24 -0.90 12.24
C CYS A 115 7.12 -1.90 11.48
N ASP A 116 8.46 -1.74 11.57
CA ASP A 116 9.41 -2.55 10.80
C ASP A 116 9.74 -3.88 11.48
N GLY A 117 9.33 -4.08 12.73
CA GLY A 117 9.59 -5.31 13.50
C GLY A 117 9.93 -5.02 14.96
N PRO A 118 10.78 -5.87 15.59
CA PRO A 118 11.19 -5.70 16.98
C PRO A 118 11.97 -4.39 17.20
N PRO A 119 12.11 -3.91 18.47
CA PRO A 119 12.72 -2.63 18.77
C PRO A 119 14.06 -2.35 18.09
N GLN A 120 14.95 -3.35 18.03
CA GLN A 120 16.26 -3.19 17.39
C GLN A 120 16.21 -2.98 15.87
N VAL A 121 15.15 -3.46 15.21
CA VAL A 121 14.91 -3.21 13.77
C VAL A 121 14.21 -1.86 13.59
N GLN A 122 13.10 -1.64 14.30
CA GLN A 122 12.31 -0.40 14.25
C GLN A 122 13.17 0.84 14.51
N ASP A 123 13.92 0.83 15.63
CA ASP A 123 14.67 1.99 16.10
C ASP A 123 15.97 2.24 15.32
N ARG A 124 16.31 1.38 14.36
CA ARG A 124 17.44 1.61 13.46
C ARG A 124 17.14 2.77 12.50
N PHE A 125 15.95 2.87 11.98
CA PHE A 125 15.57 3.83 10.94
C PHE A 125 14.39 4.74 11.29
N ARG A 126 13.47 4.31 12.18
CA ARG A 126 12.31 5.11 12.58
C ARG A 126 12.57 5.79 13.93
N LYS A 127 13.24 6.94 13.90
CA LYS A 127 13.58 7.71 15.10
C LYS A 127 12.83 9.03 15.16
N TYR A 128 12.63 9.53 16.38
CA TYR A 128 12.23 10.93 16.57
C TYR A 128 13.30 11.87 16.02
N ARG A 129 12.93 13.14 15.79
CA ARG A 129 13.87 14.17 15.31
C ARG A 129 15.09 14.36 16.23
N ASN A 130 14.94 14.12 17.51
CA ASN A 130 16.02 14.18 18.51
C ASN A 130 16.81 12.85 18.63
N GLY A 131 16.64 11.91 17.73
CA GLY A 131 17.33 10.62 17.72
C GLY A 131 16.75 9.55 18.67
N ARG A 132 15.75 9.85 19.48
CA ARG A 132 15.12 8.87 20.40
C ARG A 132 14.39 7.77 19.63
N ALA A 133 14.35 6.59 20.25
CA ALA A 133 13.63 5.41 19.77
C ALA A 133 12.12 5.62 19.70
N SER A 134 11.45 5.06 18.67
CA SER A 134 10.00 5.16 18.49
C SER A 134 9.25 3.86 18.80
N SER A 135 9.94 2.74 18.87
CA SER A 135 9.37 1.38 18.99
C SER A 135 8.38 1.23 20.13
N ALA A 136 8.73 1.70 21.33
CA ALA A 136 7.85 1.56 22.51
C ALA A 136 6.46 2.19 22.29
N LYS A 137 6.38 3.33 21.58
CA LYS A 137 5.11 3.98 21.26
C LYS A 137 4.35 3.24 20.17
N ALA A 138 5.02 2.86 19.08
CA ALA A 138 4.42 2.11 17.99
C ALA A 138 3.84 0.76 18.46
N LEU A 139 4.60 0.02 19.29
CA LEU A 139 4.14 -1.24 19.88
C LEU A 139 2.97 -1.06 20.85
N LYS A 140 2.98 0.01 21.67
CA LYS A 140 1.85 0.36 22.52
C LYS A 140 0.60 0.61 21.66
N THR A 141 0.72 1.35 20.57
CA THR A 141 -0.37 1.62 19.63
C THR A 141 -0.92 0.34 19.03
N ILE A 142 -0.05 -0.55 18.53
CA ILE A 142 -0.47 -1.87 18.02
C ILE A 142 -1.27 -2.63 19.10
N GLY A 143 -0.78 -2.67 20.34
CA GLY A 143 -1.46 -3.34 21.44
C GLY A 143 -2.83 -2.74 21.81
N ILE A 144 -3.02 -1.42 21.73
CA ILE A 144 -4.33 -0.76 21.91
C ILE A 144 -5.24 -1.09 20.73
N ALA A 145 -4.73 -0.93 19.50
CA ALA A 145 -5.48 -1.12 18.27
C ALA A 145 -6.01 -2.56 18.13
N LEU A 146 -5.19 -3.56 18.42
CA LEU A 146 -5.59 -4.99 18.38
C LEU A 146 -6.72 -5.33 19.35
N LYS A 147 -6.87 -4.59 20.44
CA LYS A 147 -7.96 -4.78 21.40
C LYS A 147 -9.26 -4.07 21.01
N ARG A 148 -9.17 -3.00 20.24
CA ARG A 148 -10.30 -2.08 19.98
C ARG A 148 -10.82 -2.10 18.57
N LEU A 149 -9.97 -2.45 17.60
CA LEU A 149 -10.31 -2.40 16.17
C LEU A 149 -10.47 -3.81 15.60
N PRO A 150 -11.43 -4.02 14.69
CA PRO A 150 -11.67 -5.32 14.07
C PRO A 150 -10.53 -5.73 13.12
N LEU A 151 -9.78 -4.76 12.60
CA LEU A 151 -8.69 -4.97 11.68
C LEU A 151 -7.57 -3.96 11.92
N VAL A 152 -6.35 -4.48 12.10
CA VAL A 152 -5.12 -3.70 12.20
C VAL A 152 -4.13 -4.22 11.18
N MET A 153 -3.67 -3.33 10.31
CA MET A 153 -2.63 -3.61 9.33
C MET A 153 -1.30 -3.07 9.83
N VAL A 154 -0.23 -3.80 9.60
CA VAL A 154 1.12 -3.31 9.84
C VAL A 154 1.87 -3.21 8.53
N ASN A 155 2.46 -2.03 8.29
CA ASN A 155 3.30 -1.76 7.13
C ASN A 155 4.76 -1.71 7.58
N SER A 156 5.55 -2.70 7.17
CA SER A 156 6.96 -2.85 7.48
C SER A 156 7.80 -2.49 6.26
N VAL A 157 8.80 -1.65 6.47
CA VAL A 157 9.80 -1.31 5.44
C VAL A 157 11.12 -1.96 5.81
N TYR A 158 11.71 -2.70 4.88
CA TYR A 158 13.03 -3.31 5.04
C TYR A 158 14.04 -2.73 4.07
N ARG A 159 15.31 -2.79 4.45
CA ARG A 159 16.48 -2.24 3.74
C ARG A 159 17.57 -3.30 3.67
N PRO A 160 18.65 -3.09 2.88
CA PRO A 160 19.80 -4.01 2.88
C PRO A 160 20.28 -4.38 4.29
N GLU A 161 20.32 -3.38 5.17
CA GLU A 161 20.82 -3.54 6.53
C GLU A 161 19.90 -4.31 7.47
N THR A 162 18.65 -4.52 7.11
CA THR A 162 17.64 -5.27 7.90
C THR A 162 17.03 -6.42 7.11
N LEU A 163 17.57 -6.74 5.95
CA LEU A 163 17.06 -7.80 5.09
C LEU A 163 17.12 -9.19 5.79
N ASP A 164 18.23 -9.47 6.47
CA ASP A 164 18.42 -10.72 7.19
C ASP A 164 17.52 -10.83 8.44
N ASP A 165 17.03 -9.69 8.99
CA ASP A 165 16.11 -9.63 10.13
C ASP A 165 14.63 -9.86 9.73
N LEU A 166 14.32 -9.88 8.42
CA LEU A 166 12.94 -9.87 7.92
C LEU A 166 12.10 -11.07 8.40
N PRO A 167 12.58 -12.32 8.40
CA PRO A 167 11.82 -13.45 8.94
C PRO A 167 11.53 -13.28 10.44
N GLY A 168 12.49 -12.79 11.21
CA GLY A 168 12.32 -12.49 12.64
C GLY A 168 11.31 -11.36 12.88
N SER A 169 11.28 -10.36 12.00
CA SER A 169 10.32 -9.26 12.08
C SER A 169 8.88 -9.73 11.82
N VAL A 170 8.68 -10.61 10.83
CA VAL A 170 7.37 -11.23 10.57
C VAL A 170 6.92 -12.05 11.77
N ALA A 171 7.80 -12.92 12.29
CA ALA A 171 7.49 -13.75 13.45
C ALA A 171 7.14 -12.90 14.70
N PHE A 172 7.88 -11.82 14.93
CA PHE A 172 7.62 -10.89 16.03
C PHE A 172 6.24 -10.21 15.90
N LEU A 173 5.91 -9.68 14.72
CA LEU A 173 4.63 -9.03 14.48
C LEU A 173 3.46 -10.01 14.60
N SER A 174 3.62 -11.22 14.07
CA SER A 174 2.63 -12.29 14.21
C SER A 174 2.41 -12.68 15.69
N ALA A 175 3.48 -12.82 16.48
CA ALA A 175 3.41 -13.12 17.91
C ALA A 175 2.74 -12.01 18.73
N LEU A 176 2.77 -10.75 18.27
CA LEU A 176 1.99 -9.65 18.87
C LEU A 176 0.49 -9.76 18.58
N GLY A 177 0.06 -10.66 17.70
CA GLY A 177 -1.33 -10.80 17.27
C GLY A 177 -1.68 -10.04 15.99
N VAL A 178 -0.70 -9.44 15.29
CA VAL A 178 -0.95 -8.79 13.99
C VAL A 178 -1.30 -9.86 12.96
N ARG A 179 -2.44 -9.69 12.30
CA ARG A 179 -2.94 -10.65 11.30
C ARG A 179 -2.80 -10.16 9.86
N GLN A 180 -2.35 -8.91 9.64
CA GLN A 180 -2.10 -8.38 8.31
C GLN A 180 -0.76 -7.64 8.28
N ILE A 181 0.25 -8.27 7.66
CA ILE A 181 1.62 -7.79 7.59
C ILE A 181 1.98 -7.49 6.14
N TYR A 182 2.25 -6.20 5.87
CA TYR A 182 2.70 -5.71 4.57
C TYR A 182 4.21 -5.47 4.61
N LEU A 183 4.95 -6.15 3.76
CA LEU A 183 6.40 -6.05 3.64
C LEU A 183 6.75 -5.25 2.39
N ASN A 184 7.48 -4.16 2.55
CA ASN A 184 7.88 -3.28 1.46
C ASN A 184 9.39 -3.04 1.49
N PRO A 185 10.11 -3.26 0.39
CA PRO A 185 11.48 -2.80 0.28
C PRO A 185 11.53 -1.27 0.24
N ASP A 186 12.53 -0.67 0.88
CA ASP A 186 12.92 0.69 0.55
C ASP A 186 13.46 0.71 -0.88
N VAL A 187 12.64 1.17 -1.82
CA VAL A 187 12.98 1.15 -3.25
C VAL A 187 14.11 2.12 -3.62
N THR A 188 14.46 3.05 -2.72
CA THR A 188 15.53 4.02 -2.90
C THR A 188 16.86 3.59 -2.27
N ALA A 189 16.85 2.49 -1.51
CA ALA A 189 18.03 1.97 -0.86
C ALA A 189 19.08 1.45 -1.88
N PRO A 190 20.39 1.48 -1.54
CA PRO A 190 21.45 1.02 -2.42
C PRO A 190 21.57 -0.51 -2.43
N TRP A 191 20.55 -1.17 -2.96
CA TRP A 191 20.48 -2.62 -3.09
C TRP A 191 21.59 -3.17 -3.98
N ARG A 192 22.23 -4.27 -3.55
CA ARG A 192 23.33 -4.94 -4.26
C ARG A 192 22.89 -6.32 -4.77
N ALA A 193 23.69 -6.90 -5.63
CA ALA A 193 23.46 -8.25 -6.15
C ALA A 193 23.47 -9.31 -5.03
N GLU A 194 24.31 -9.11 -4.01
CA GLU A 194 24.39 -10.01 -2.84
C GLU A 194 23.07 -9.99 -2.02
N ASP A 195 22.42 -8.84 -1.91
CA ASP A 195 21.12 -8.72 -1.23
C ASP A 195 20.03 -9.45 -2.03
N ALA A 196 20.04 -9.29 -3.34
CA ALA A 196 19.12 -10.01 -4.22
C ALA A 196 19.32 -11.53 -4.15
N ALA A 197 20.54 -12.01 -4.03
CA ALA A 197 20.87 -13.43 -3.91
C ALA A 197 20.36 -14.07 -2.60
N LYS A 198 20.15 -13.29 -1.54
CA LYS A 198 19.60 -13.77 -0.25
C LYS A 198 18.08 -13.97 -0.28
N LEU A 199 17.36 -13.26 -1.16
CA LEU A 199 15.90 -13.23 -1.16
C LEU A 199 15.22 -14.61 -1.22
N PRO A 200 15.67 -15.59 -2.02
CA PRO A 200 15.04 -16.91 -2.03
C PRO A 200 15.08 -17.62 -0.68
N GLY A 201 16.20 -17.51 0.06
CA GLY A 201 16.34 -18.09 1.40
C GLY A 201 15.50 -17.36 2.44
N ILE A 202 15.50 -16.03 2.41
CA ILE A 202 14.76 -15.19 3.36
C ILE A 202 13.24 -15.38 3.16
N TYR A 203 12.76 -15.28 1.93
CA TYR A 203 11.33 -15.49 1.64
C TYR A 203 10.94 -16.94 1.87
N GLY A 204 11.86 -17.89 1.61
CA GLY A 204 11.69 -19.28 1.95
C GLY A 204 11.42 -19.51 3.43
N SER A 205 12.21 -18.88 4.30
CA SER A 205 12.03 -18.97 5.76
C SER A 205 10.69 -18.37 6.21
N ILE A 206 10.25 -17.25 5.61
CA ILE A 206 8.91 -16.68 5.85
C ILE A 206 7.82 -17.65 5.37
N GLY A 207 7.98 -18.26 4.20
CA GLY A 207 7.06 -19.26 3.68
C GLY A 207 6.92 -20.49 4.58
N ASP A 208 8.01 -20.98 5.14
CA ASP A 208 7.97 -22.12 6.08
C ASP A 208 7.26 -21.76 7.39
N ALA A 209 7.45 -20.54 7.90
CA ALA A 209 6.70 -20.03 9.06
C ALA A 209 5.21 -19.86 8.75
N TYR A 210 4.89 -19.36 7.57
CA TYR A 210 3.52 -19.20 7.08
C TYR A 210 2.78 -20.56 6.99
N VAL A 211 3.44 -21.59 6.45
CA VAL A 211 2.88 -22.95 6.40
C VAL A 211 2.60 -23.47 7.81
N ARG A 212 3.54 -23.32 8.75
CA ARG A 212 3.33 -23.75 10.14
C ARG A 212 2.12 -23.05 10.76
N ALA A 213 2.01 -21.73 10.64
CA ALA A 213 0.88 -20.98 11.17
C ALA A 213 -0.48 -21.48 10.63
N HIS A 214 -0.55 -21.80 9.34
CA HIS A 214 -1.75 -22.38 8.74
C HIS A 214 -2.08 -23.78 9.28
N LEU A 215 -1.08 -24.62 9.51
CA LEU A 215 -1.28 -25.95 10.08
C LEU A 215 -1.68 -25.91 11.56
N GLU A 216 -1.24 -24.90 12.28
CA GLU A 216 -1.58 -24.64 13.69
C GLU A 216 -2.93 -23.88 13.84
N ASN A 217 -3.66 -23.63 12.73
CA ASN A 217 -4.91 -22.86 12.69
C ASN A 217 -4.78 -21.42 13.21
N ASP A 218 -3.61 -20.82 13.05
CA ASP A 218 -3.33 -19.40 13.35
C ASP A 218 -2.85 -18.62 12.10
N PRO A 219 -3.62 -18.63 10.99
CA PRO A 219 -3.20 -18.01 9.75
C PRO A 219 -3.13 -16.49 9.89
N HIS A 220 -2.16 -15.90 9.19
CA HIS A 220 -2.03 -14.45 9.06
C HIS A 220 -1.60 -14.10 7.64
N PHE A 221 -2.06 -12.94 7.18
CA PHE A 221 -1.71 -12.42 5.85
C PHE A 221 -0.29 -11.86 5.86
N VAL A 222 0.52 -12.30 4.90
CA VAL A 222 1.85 -11.74 4.60
C VAL A 222 1.90 -11.34 3.13
N SER A 223 2.02 -10.05 2.84
CA SER A 223 1.80 -9.49 1.50
C SER A 223 2.60 -10.15 0.38
N ILE A 224 3.86 -10.54 0.64
CA ILE A 224 4.73 -11.19 -0.36
C ILE A 224 4.30 -12.63 -0.71
N LEU A 225 3.44 -13.25 0.11
CA LEU A 225 2.88 -14.59 -0.11
C LEU A 225 1.43 -14.52 -0.57
N ASP A 226 0.54 -13.98 0.27
CA ASP A 226 -0.91 -14.00 0.00
C ASP A 226 -1.29 -13.30 -1.29
N SER A 227 -0.68 -12.13 -1.58
CA SER A 227 -0.95 -11.44 -2.85
C SER A 227 -0.52 -12.28 -4.06
N LYS A 228 0.57 -13.04 -3.95
CA LYS A 228 1.05 -13.90 -5.04
C LYS A 228 0.24 -15.19 -5.16
N ILE A 229 -0.15 -15.81 -4.03
CA ILE A 229 -1.05 -16.97 -4.05
C ILE A 229 -2.37 -16.60 -4.72
N ALA A 230 -2.97 -15.45 -4.35
CA ALA A 230 -4.19 -14.98 -4.97
C ALA A 230 -4.06 -14.79 -6.50
N VAL A 231 -2.94 -14.22 -6.95
CA VAL A 231 -2.68 -14.01 -8.39
C VAL A 231 -2.39 -15.33 -9.10
N LEU A 232 -1.68 -16.27 -8.46
CA LEU A 232 -1.44 -17.61 -9.01
C LEU A 232 -2.74 -18.39 -9.21
N LEU A 233 -3.65 -18.35 -8.23
CA LEU A 233 -4.97 -18.99 -8.31
C LEU A 233 -5.84 -18.47 -9.45
N ARG A 234 -5.66 -17.21 -9.84
CA ARG A 234 -6.40 -16.56 -10.93
C ARG A 234 -5.71 -16.62 -12.28
N GLY A 235 -4.52 -17.22 -12.36
CA GLY A 235 -3.75 -17.30 -13.59
C GLY A 235 -3.04 -16.02 -14.01
N GLY A 236 -2.91 -15.04 -13.10
CA GLY A 236 -2.19 -13.79 -13.35
C GLY A 236 -2.93 -12.54 -12.88
N TYR A 237 -2.25 -11.38 -12.92
CA TYR A 237 -2.88 -10.08 -12.69
C TYR A 237 -3.80 -9.70 -13.84
N GLN A 238 -5.05 -9.40 -13.54
CA GLN A 238 -5.93 -8.78 -14.51
C GLN A 238 -5.50 -7.32 -14.78
N ARG A 239 -5.81 -6.81 -15.97
CA ARG A 239 -5.48 -5.42 -16.34
C ARG A 239 -6.08 -4.41 -15.36
N SER A 240 -7.27 -4.70 -14.85
CA SER A 240 -7.96 -3.89 -13.84
C SER A 240 -7.28 -3.88 -12.47
N GLU A 241 -6.45 -4.85 -12.12
CA GLU A 241 -5.74 -4.94 -10.84
C GLU A 241 -4.39 -4.21 -10.85
N ARG A 242 -3.90 -3.85 -12.03
CA ARG A 242 -2.65 -3.10 -12.18
C ARG A 242 -2.85 -1.66 -11.75
N CYS A 243 -1.83 -1.08 -11.13
CA CYS A 243 -1.84 0.33 -10.74
C CYS A 243 -2.14 1.23 -11.95
N GLN A 244 -3.15 2.05 -11.81
CA GLN A 244 -3.55 3.04 -12.81
C GLN A 244 -3.15 4.44 -12.32
N MET A 245 -1.85 4.58 -12.09
CA MET A 245 -1.20 5.78 -11.60
C MET A 245 -1.57 7.00 -12.44
N GLY A 246 -2.07 8.05 -11.77
CA GLY A 246 -2.49 9.29 -12.42
C GLY A 246 -3.88 9.28 -13.07
N SER A 247 -4.60 8.13 -13.04
CA SER A 247 -5.97 8.04 -13.52
C SER A 247 -6.95 7.55 -12.45
N ARG A 248 -6.73 6.36 -11.91
CA ARG A 248 -7.54 5.77 -10.82
C ARG A 248 -6.84 5.79 -9.46
N GLU A 249 -5.55 6.04 -9.41
CA GLU A 249 -4.77 6.36 -8.22
C GLU A 249 -4.32 7.80 -8.29
N ILE A 250 -4.79 8.62 -7.35
CA ILE A 250 -4.51 10.04 -7.25
C ILE A 250 -4.16 10.39 -5.81
N ALA A 251 -3.14 11.23 -5.63
CA ALA A 251 -2.76 11.75 -4.32
C ALA A 251 -2.81 13.28 -4.32
N PHE A 252 -3.29 13.84 -3.23
CA PHE A 252 -3.37 15.28 -3.02
C PHE A 252 -2.37 15.71 -1.95
N SER A 253 -1.56 16.72 -2.24
CA SER A 253 -0.74 17.35 -1.21
C SER A 253 -1.60 18.21 -0.27
N ALA A 254 -1.02 18.64 0.84
CA ALA A 254 -1.69 19.53 1.78
C ALA A 254 -2.09 20.88 1.14
N GLU A 255 -1.41 21.30 0.08
CA GLU A 255 -1.72 22.53 -0.68
C GLU A 255 -2.71 22.31 -1.83
N GLY A 256 -3.16 21.07 -2.04
CA GLY A 256 -4.10 20.71 -3.10
C GLY A 256 -3.44 20.44 -4.46
N ALA A 257 -2.10 20.32 -4.52
CA ALA A 257 -1.45 19.84 -5.73
C ALA A 257 -1.74 18.35 -5.93
N ILE A 258 -1.93 17.93 -7.19
CA ILE A 258 -2.36 16.59 -7.58
C ILE A 258 -1.15 15.80 -8.09
N TYR A 259 -1.02 14.57 -7.59
CA TYR A 259 0.06 13.64 -7.93
C TYR A 259 -0.50 12.28 -8.35
N PRO A 260 0.21 11.54 -9.21
CA PRO A 260 -0.26 10.22 -9.66
C PRO A 260 -0.11 9.11 -8.61
N CYS A 261 0.65 9.35 -7.52
CA CYS A 261 0.88 8.43 -6.41
C CYS A 261 1.39 9.20 -5.19
N GLU A 262 1.02 8.75 -3.98
CA GLU A 262 1.49 9.35 -2.73
C GLU A 262 3.03 9.35 -2.58
N ARG A 263 3.72 8.36 -3.17
CA ARG A 263 5.18 8.27 -3.15
C ARG A 263 5.90 9.37 -3.93
N LEU A 264 5.17 10.09 -4.78
CA LEU A 264 5.70 11.14 -5.66
C LEU A 264 5.34 12.56 -5.21
N ILE A 265 4.70 12.71 -4.04
CA ILE A 265 4.29 14.01 -3.51
C ILE A 265 5.51 14.91 -3.22
N GLY A 266 6.61 14.35 -2.70
CA GLY A 266 7.81 15.10 -2.36
C GLY A 266 7.52 16.25 -1.39
N ASP A 267 7.81 17.49 -1.81
CA ASP A 267 7.51 18.71 -1.05
C ASP A 267 6.04 19.18 -1.20
N GLY A 268 5.28 18.57 -2.12
CA GLY A 268 3.85 18.86 -2.33
C GLY A 268 3.53 20.19 -3.00
N ARG A 269 4.54 20.93 -3.50
CA ARG A 269 4.36 22.28 -4.10
C ARG A 269 4.36 22.30 -5.61
N GLY A 270 4.36 21.13 -6.25
CA GLY A 270 4.48 20.99 -7.69
C GLY A 270 5.65 20.08 -8.05
N GLY A 271 6.45 20.46 -9.06
CA GLY A 271 7.59 19.69 -9.53
C GLY A 271 7.23 18.68 -10.63
N PRO A 272 8.17 17.79 -10.99
CA PRO A 272 8.07 16.98 -12.21
C PRO A 272 6.95 15.93 -12.19
N HIS A 273 6.43 15.59 -11.02
CA HIS A 273 5.36 14.60 -10.85
C HIS A 273 3.99 15.23 -10.61
N CYS A 274 3.92 16.54 -10.45
CA CYS A 274 2.65 17.25 -10.28
C CYS A 274 1.86 17.21 -11.58
N VAL A 275 0.62 16.76 -11.50
CA VAL A 275 -0.28 16.61 -12.67
C VAL A 275 -1.41 17.62 -12.67
N GLY A 276 -1.46 18.50 -11.68
CA GLY A 276 -2.49 19.54 -11.58
C GLY A 276 -2.63 20.08 -10.16
N ASN A 277 -3.70 20.84 -9.95
CA ASN A 277 -4.08 21.35 -8.64
C ASN A 277 -5.59 21.28 -8.50
N ILE A 278 -6.09 21.04 -7.28
CA ILE A 278 -7.54 20.91 -7.02
C ILE A 278 -8.33 22.17 -7.37
N ARG A 279 -7.67 23.34 -7.47
CA ARG A 279 -8.28 24.60 -7.86
C ARG A 279 -8.49 24.72 -9.37
N ASP A 280 -7.54 24.20 -10.14
CA ASP A 280 -7.43 24.37 -11.58
C ASP A 280 -7.75 23.08 -12.36
N GLY A 281 -7.89 21.94 -11.66
CA GLY A 281 -8.08 20.62 -12.24
C GLY A 281 -6.77 19.95 -12.70
N LEU A 282 -6.90 18.86 -13.47
CA LEU A 282 -5.77 18.16 -14.08
C LEU A 282 -5.21 18.96 -15.26
N ALA A 283 -3.89 19.00 -15.37
CA ALA A 283 -3.25 19.65 -16.52
C ALA A 283 -3.52 18.86 -17.82
N PRO A 284 -3.88 19.53 -18.94
CA PRO A 284 -4.36 18.86 -20.17
C PRO A 284 -3.38 17.89 -20.86
N GLN A 285 -2.11 17.88 -20.48
CA GLN A 285 -1.04 17.14 -21.19
C GLN A 285 -0.61 15.84 -20.48
N GLN A 286 -1.44 15.26 -19.62
CA GLN A 286 -1.00 14.16 -18.75
C GLN A 286 -1.41 12.76 -19.23
N GLU A 287 -2.22 12.64 -20.30
CA GLU A 287 -2.57 11.34 -20.88
C GLU A 287 -1.31 10.64 -21.42
N GLY A 288 -1.10 9.39 -20.99
CA GLY A 288 0.05 8.56 -21.39
C GLY A 288 1.38 8.84 -20.69
N ARG A 289 1.53 9.95 -19.94
CA ARG A 289 2.79 10.31 -19.27
C ARG A 289 3.28 9.27 -18.28
N PHE A 290 2.38 8.55 -17.65
CA PHE A 290 2.68 7.54 -16.63
C PHE A 290 2.42 6.11 -17.14
N CYS A 291 2.60 5.87 -18.43
CA CYS A 291 2.53 4.51 -18.97
C CYS A 291 3.55 3.61 -18.28
N THR A 292 3.03 2.59 -17.61
CA THR A 292 3.81 1.72 -16.71
C THR A 292 3.97 0.30 -17.24
N ASP A 293 3.59 0.00 -18.51
CA ASP A 293 3.81 -1.33 -19.07
C ASP A 293 5.29 -1.51 -19.48
N PRO A 294 6.11 -2.20 -18.67
CA PRO A 294 7.52 -2.42 -18.96
C PRO A 294 7.74 -3.28 -20.20
N ALA A 295 6.68 -3.93 -20.70
CA ALA A 295 6.74 -4.79 -21.87
C ALA A 295 6.23 -4.12 -23.15
N ALA A 296 5.88 -2.84 -23.09
CA ALA A 296 5.43 -2.07 -24.27
C ALA A 296 6.52 -1.92 -25.35
N GLY A 297 7.82 -2.15 -25.02
CA GLY A 297 8.93 -2.16 -25.96
C GLY A 297 9.33 -3.58 -26.39
N ALA A 298 9.51 -3.80 -27.67
CA ALA A 298 9.93 -5.10 -28.25
C ALA A 298 11.27 -5.67 -27.67
N THR A 299 12.05 -4.83 -27.01
CA THR A 299 13.36 -5.15 -26.39
C THR A 299 13.33 -5.26 -24.87
N SER A 300 12.17 -5.16 -24.23
CA SER A 300 12.06 -5.23 -22.78
C SER A 300 12.41 -6.63 -22.26
N PRO A 301 13.28 -6.76 -21.22
CA PRO A 301 13.57 -8.06 -20.61
C PRO A 301 12.33 -8.74 -19.99
N CYS A 302 11.22 -7.99 -19.82
CA CYS A 302 9.96 -8.52 -19.33
C CYS A 302 9.13 -9.24 -20.41
N SER A 303 9.38 -9.02 -21.72
CA SER A 303 8.59 -9.60 -22.81
C SER A 303 8.64 -11.14 -22.85
N GLY A 304 9.79 -11.73 -22.51
CA GLY A 304 9.99 -13.20 -22.45
C GLY A 304 10.01 -13.76 -21.02
N CYS A 305 9.61 -13.00 -20.00
CA CYS A 305 9.72 -13.43 -18.61
C CYS A 305 8.56 -14.36 -18.20
N GLY A 306 8.90 -15.58 -17.73
CA GLY A 306 7.91 -16.61 -17.34
C GLY A 306 7.01 -16.23 -16.14
N ILE A 307 7.39 -15.22 -15.34
CA ILE A 307 6.55 -14.75 -14.23
C ILE A 307 5.85 -13.42 -14.53
N ARG A 308 5.87 -12.95 -15.78
CA ARG A 308 5.38 -11.62 -16.14
C ARG A 308 3.94 -11.36 -15.65
N GLU A 309 3.06 -12.32 -15.84
CA GLU A 309 1.64 -12.19 -15.48
C GLU A 309 1.41 -12.15 -13.95
N TYR A 310 2.37 -12.63 -13.17
CA TYR A 310 2.33 -12.69 -11.70
C TYR A 310 3.18 -11.60 -11.02
N CYS A 311 3.83 -10.74 -11.81
CA CYS A 311 4.80 -9.76 -11.34
C CYS A 311 4.21 -8.36 -11.26
N MET A 312 4.55 -7.60 -10.21
CA MET A 312 4.17 -6.19 -10.06
C MET A 312 5.08 -5.22 -10.83
N ASN A 313 5.59 -5.64 -12.00
CA ASN A 313 6.46 -4.84 -12.85
C ASN A 313 5.83 -3.51 -13.31
N TRP A 314 4.53 -3.38 -13.19
CA TRP A 314 3.72 -2.23 -13.55
C TRP A 314 3.63 -1.15 -12.47
N CYS A 315 4.27 -1.30 -11.29
CA CYS A 315 4.27 -0.28 -10.25
C CYS A 315 5.19 0.90 -10.61
N GLY A 316 4.65 1.90 -11.31
CA GLY A 316 5.41 3.00 -11.89
C GLY A 316 6.15 3.86 -10.86
N CYS A 317 5.55 4.18 -9.71
CA CYS A 317 6.25 4.97 -8.68
C CYS A 317 7.47 4.23 -8.10
N SER A 318 7.38 2.92 -7.84
CA SER A 318 8.51 2.12 -7.38
C SER A 318 9.60 2.00 -8.44
N ASN A 319 9.20 1.82 -9.69
CA ASN A 319 10.11 1.80 -10.84
C ASN A 319 10.85 3.14 -10.96
N PHE A 320 10.12 4.26 -10.95
CA PHE A 320 10.73 5.58 -11.07
C PHE A 320 11.70 5.89 -9.92
N LEU A 321 11.29 5.66 -8.68
CA LEU A 321 12.14 5.92 -7.50
C LEU A 321 13.41 5.07 -7.48
N SER A 322 13.40 3.89 -8.08
CA SER A 322 14.56 2.98 -8.11
C SER A 322 15.42 3.09 -9.38
N THR A 323 14.89 3.64 -10.49
CA THR A 323 15.58 3.62 -11.80
C THR A 323 15.54 4.96 -12.55
N GLY A 324 14.73 5.92 -12.10
CA GLY A 324 14.43 7.16 -12.83
C GLY A 324 13.45 7.00 -13.99
N ARG A 325 12.84 5.80 -14.18
CA ARG A 325 11.90 5.52 -15.27
C ARG A 325 10.66 4.78 -14.75
N TYR A 326 9.47 5.18 -15.19
CA TYR A 326 8.21 4.55 -14.78
C TYR A 326 8.03 3.11 -15.32
N ASP A 327 8.58 2.84 -16.47
CA ASP A 327 8.47 1.58 -17.24
C ASP A 327 9.62 0.60 -16.98
N ARG A 328 10.56 0.90 -16.06
CA ARG A 328 11.74 0.08 -15.83
C ARG A 328 11.88 -0.35 -14.38
N MET A 329 11.77 -1.64 -14.15
CA MET A 329 11.98 -2.26 -12.84
C MET A 329 13.48 -2.37 -12.52
N SER A 330 13.85 -2.12 -11.26
CA SER A 330 15.24 -2.33 -10.82
C SER A 330 15.58 -3.82 -10.71
N PRO A 331 16.88 -4.21 -10.81
CA PRO A 331 17.31 -5.60 -10.66
C PRO A 331 16.89 -6.22 -9.34
N PHE A 332 16.95 -5.46 -8.23
CA PHE A 332 16.54 -5.95 -6.92
C PHE A 332 15.03 -6.21 -6.86
N LEU A 333 14.19 -5.29 -7.34
CA LEU A 333 12.73 -5.50 -7.37
C LEU A 333 12.37 -6.69 -8.26
N CYS A 334 13.06 -6.87 -9.39
CA CYS A 334 12.87 -8.05 -10.25
C CYS A 334 13.21 -9.35 -9.51
N ALA A 335 14.32 -9.39 -8.76
CA ALA A 335 14.70 -10.54 -7.95
C ALA A 335 13.69 -10.81 -6.81
N SER A 336 13.21 -9.73 -6.16
CA SER A 336 12.19 -9.80 -5.10
C SER A 336 10.89 -10.41 -5.62
N GLU A 337 10.39 -9.96 -6.77
CA GLU A 337 9.19 -10.52 -7.40
C GLU A 337 9.35 -12.00 -7.77
N ARG A 338 10.50 -12.37 -8.34
CA ARG A 338 10.81 -13.79 -8.65
C ARG A 338 10.82 -14.65 -7.38
N ALA A 339 11.50 -14.20 -6.33
CA ALA A 339 11.55 -14.90 -5.06
C ALA A 339 10.16 -15.03 -4.42
N ALA A 340 9.34 -13.97 -4.46
CA ALA A 340 7.99 -13.97 -3.93
C ALA A 340 7.07 -14.96 -4.68
N VAL A 341 7.04 -14.91 -6.01
CA VAL A 341 6.23 -15.82 -6.83
C VAL A 341 6.65 -17.27 -6.64
N THR A 342 7.97 -17.57 -6.65
CA THR A 342 8.47 -18.94 -6.46
C THR A 342 8.14 -19.45 -5.05
N THR A 343 8.28 -18.61 -4.01
CA THR A 343 7.96 -19.01 -2.64
C THR A 343 6.46 -19.22 -2.46
N ALA A 344 5.64 -18.33 -3.01
CA ALA A 344 4.18 -18.43 -2.95
C ALA A 344 3.67 -19.72 -3.62
N LEU A 345 4.22 -20.07 -4.79
CA LEU A 345 3.87 -21.32 -5.48
C LEU A 345 4.21 -22.54 -4.60
N ARG A 346 5.43 -22.60 -4.04
CA ARG A 346 5.85 -23.69 -3.14
C ARG A 346 4.96 -23.79 -1.90
N VAL A 347 4.61 -22.65 -1.30
CA VAL A 347 3.72 -22.59 -0.12
C VAL A 347 2.33 -23.08 -0.50
N TYR A 348 1.79 -22.63 -1.61
CA TYR A 348 0.50 -23.07 -2.13
C TYR A 348 0.46 -24.58 -2.33
N GLU A 349 1.39 -25.14 -3.11
CA GLU A 349 1.46 -26.58 -3.41
C GLU A 349 1.55 -27.42 -2.13
N ARG A 350 2.38 -26.98 -1.16
CA ARG A 350 2.54 -27.66 0.11
C ARG A 350 1.27 -27.65 0.96
N LEU A 351 0.58 -26.52 1.07
CA LEU A 351 -0.65 -26.41 1.85
C LEU A 351 -1.80 -27.15 1.19
N GLU A 352 -1.96 -27.04 -0.12
CA GLU A 352 -2.96 -27.78 -0.89
C GLU A 352 -2.75 -29.31 -0.80
N SER A 353 -1.51 -29.79 -0.78
CA SER A 353 -1.24 -31.22 -0.63
C SER A 353 -1.63 -31.76 0.75
N ILE A 354 -1.61 -30.93 1.80
CA ILE A 354 -1.93 -31.33 3.19
C ILE A 354 -3.42 -31.09 3.50
N ARG A 355 -3.96 -29.97 3.05
CA ARG A 355 -5.36 -29.56 3.25
C ARG A 355 -5.95 -29.04 1.94
N PRO A 356 -6.44 -29.92 1.06
CA PRO A 356 -7.06 -29.48 -0.21
C PRO A 356 -8.18 -28.47 0.02
N GLY A 357 -8.17 -27.39 -0.75
CA GLY A 357 -9.18 -26.31 -0.65
C GLY A 357 -8.92 -25.28 0.45
N ILE A 358 -7.78 -25.33 1.16
CA ILE A 358 -7.49 -24.41 2.27
C ILE A 358 -7.57 -22.93 1.86
N PHE A 359 -7.19 -22.63 0.63
CA PHE A 359 -7.25 -21.26 0.13
C PHE A 359 -8.65 -20.88 -0.38
N SER A 360 -9.47 -21.84 -0.82
CA SER A 360 -10.88 -21.60 -1.17
C SER A 360 -11.66 -21.15 0.04
N ASP A 361 -11.50 -21.83 1.20
CA ASP A 361 -12.15 -21.45 2.46
C ASP A 361 -11.62 -20.12 2.99
N HIS A 362 -10.30 -19.88 2.86
CA HIS A 362 -9.66 -18.63 3.28
C HIS A 362 -10.13 -17.44 2.42
N LEU A 363 -10.35 -17.65 1.13
CA LEU A 363 -10.89 -16.66 0.21
C LEU A 363 -12.37 -16.39 0.45
N ALA A 364 -13.17 -17.42 0.81
CA ALA A 364 -14.61 -17.33 1.01
C ALA A 364 -15.03 -16.74 2.38
N GLY A 365 -14.22 -16.84 3.41
CA GLY A 365 -14.64 -16.65 4.82
C GLY A 365 -14.26 -15.36 5.52
N LYS A 366 -13.46 -14.46 4.93
CA LYS A 366 -13.02 -13.22 5.61
C LYS A 366 -13.14 -11.98 4.72
N PRO A 367 -13.54 -10.81 5.27
CA PRO A 367 -13.38 -9.52 4.60
C PRO A 367 -11.89 -9.15 4.56
N SER A 368 -11.07 -9.98 3.94
CA SER A 368 -9.67 -9.71 3.64
C SER A 368 -9.58 -8.88 2.35
N LEU A 369 -8.45 -8.25 2.10
CA LEU A 369 -8.17 -7.66 0.77
C LEU A 369 -8.42 -8.66 -0.37
N LEU A 370 -8.23 -9.96 -0.11
CA LEU A 370 -8.57 -11.04 -1.04
C LEU A 370 -10.08 -11.14 -1.31
N SER A 371 -10.94 -11.00 -0.30
CA SER A 371 -12.40 -11.00 -0.50
C SER A 371 -12.91 -9.71 -1.17
N ARG A 372 -12.16 -8.62 -1.12
CA ARG A 372 -12.41 -7.42 -1.95
C ARG A 372 -12.09 -7.68 -3.41
N VAL A 373 -11.04 -8.42 -3.69
CA VAL A 373 -10.68 -8.84 -5.04
C VAL A 373 -11.76 -9.71 -5.65
N GLU A 374 -12.31 -10.70 -4.93
CA GLU A 374 -13.39 -11.57 -5.41
C GLU A 374 -14.72 -10.84 -5.61
N ARG A 375 -15.08 -9.88 -4.74
CA ARG A 375 -16.26 -9.02 -4.95
C ARG A 375 -16.14 -8.16 -6.20
N ARG A 376 -14.92 -7.80 -6.59
CA ARG A 376 -14.64 -7.08 -7.85
C ARG A 376 -14.90 -7.94 -9.08
N GLU A 377 -14.55 -9.23 -9.05
CA GLU A 377 -14.75 -10.15 -10.18
C GLU A 377 -16.22 -10.38 -10.54
N ARG A 378 -17.12 -10.49 -9.56
CA ARG A 378 -18.55 -10.72 -9.82
C ARG A 378 -19.24 -9.56 -10.52
N ARG A 379 -18.74 -8.33 -10.37
CA ARG A 379 -19.28 -7.13 -11.03
C ARG A 379 -18.64 -6.80 -12.37
N SER A 380 -17.45 -7.31 -12.69
CA SER A 380 -16.72 -7.01 -13.93
C SER A 380 -17.19 -7.83 -15.15
N HIS A 381 -18.11 -8.79 -14.98
CA HIS A 381 -18.74 -9.49 -16.09
C HIS A 381 -19.89 -8.72 -16.75
N GLU A 382 -20.29 -7.59 -16.17
CA GLU A 382 -21.27 -6.69 -16.77
C GLU A 382 -20.57 -5.37 -17.15
N GLU A 383 -20.36 -5.21 -18.47
CA GLU A 383 -20.02 -3.97 -19.21
C GLU A 383 -18.62 -3.35 -19.04
N THR A 384 -17.80 -3.52 -20.07
CA THR A 384 -16.57 -2.75 -20.29
C THR A 384 -16.71 -1.82 -21.51
N PRO A 385 -16.70 -0.50 -21.36
CA PRO A 385 -16.30 0.39 -22.45
C PRO A 385 -14.76 0.33 -22.59
N GLY A 386 -14.29 0.20 -23.85
CA GLY A 386 -12.87 0.07 -24.15
C GLY A 386 -12.03 1.24 -23.67
N PHE A 387 -10.99 0.93 -22.90
CA PHE A 387 -9.94 1.87 -22.59
C PHE A 387 -8.80 1.75 -23.61
N ASN A 388 -8.40 2.91 -24.16
CA ASN A 388 -7.33 3.02 -25.13
C ASN A 388 -6.01 2.51 -24.57
N ALA A 389 -5.33 1.69 -25.37
CA ALA A 389 -3.94 1.33 -25.14
C ALA A 389 -3.07 2.59 -25.09
N CYS A 390 -1.98 2.58 -24.31
CA CYS A 390 -0.95 3.62 -24.44
C CYS A 390 -0.66 3.85 -25.91
N PRO A 391 -0.69 5.13 -26.42
CA PRO A 391 -0.29 5.39 -27.78
C PRO A 391 1.13 4.87 -28.00
N GLY A 392 1.33 4.06 -29.03
CA GLY A 392 2.63 3.54 -29.39
C GLY A 392 3.58 4.68 -29.76
N HIS A 393 4.80 4.62 -29.26
CA HIS A 393 5.97 5.31 -29.83
C HIS A 393 6.64 4.38 -30.81
#